data_fe02ec71f988827af95f3c821f7e9889
#
_entry.id   fe02ec71f988827af95f3c821f7e9889
#
_cell.length_a   1.000
_cell.length_b   1.000
_cell.length_c   1.000
_cell.angle_alpha   90.00
_cell.angle_beta   90.00
_cell.angle_gamma   90.00
#
_symmetry.space_group_name_H-M   'P 1'
#
loop_
_entity.id
_entity.type
_entity.pdbx_description
1 polymer ?
#
loop_
_entity_poly.entity_id
_entity_poly.type
_entity_poly.pdbx_seq_one_letter_code
_entity_poly.pdbx_strand_id
1 'polypeptide(L)'
;MIKTRIAAVAVALSFVGAVFCLGATKTADPAAAKATAPKKEAAKMAATNPHMGTWKLNEAKSKIPAGMNKNMTAVYSEMKDKMTVTVDGVDKDGKPTHAVWAGKADGKAYKTKGNLAWDSASYKVVNDHTYEITTMKGGKVFSNGKSTVSADGKTRTVATEGTGADGKKFKSKAVYDKA
;
A
#
# COMPACT_ATOMS: atom_id res chain seq x y z
N MET A 1 39.06 33.33 -7.22
CA MET A 1 38.88 34.63 -7.95
C MET A 1 38.10 34.35 -9.22
N ILE A 2 37.18 35.24 -9.55
CA ILE A 2 36.25 35.39 -10.69
C ILE A 2 34.83 34.99 -10.26
N LYS A 3 34.08 35.86 -9.78
CA LYS A 3 33.27 37.09 -10.07
C LYS A 3 32.33 36.93 -11.26
N THR A 4 31.02 36.91 -10.93
CA THR A 4 29.93 37.82 -11.41
C THR A 4 29.32 37.52 -12.80
N ARG A 5 27.98 37.34 -12.90
CA ARG A 5 27.06 38.44 -13.29
C ARG A 5 25.60 38.06 -13.23
N ILE A 6 24.87 38.94 -12.62
CA ILE A 6 23.43 39.14 -12.57
C ILE A 6 22.94 39.69 -13.92
N ALA A 7 21.77 39.26 -14.39
CA ALA A 7 20.97 40.06 -15.31
C ALA A 7 19.48 39.84 -15.03
N ALA A 8 18.88 40.85 -14.42
CA ALA A 8 17.44 41.04 -14.35
C ALA A 8 16.99 41.76 -15.64
N VAL A 9 15.87 41.34 -16.20
CA VAL A 9 15.11 42.14 -17.18
C VAL A 9 13.64 42.10 -16.78
N ALA A 10 13.16 43.19 -16.27
CA ALA A 10 11.75 43.52 -16.12
C ALA A 10 11.31 44.25 -17.41
N VAL A 11 10.18 43.87 -17.99
CA VAL A 11 9.43 44.72 -18.91
C VAL A 11 7.95 44.67 -18.54
N ALA A 12 7.49 45.78 -18.02
CA ALA A 12 6.07 46.13 -17.91
C ALA A 12 5.64 46.82 -19.21
N LEU A 13 4.49 46.52 -19.71
CA LEU A 13 3.72 47.47 -20.52
C LEU A 13 2.22 47.26 -20.34
N SER A 14 1.61 48.31 -19.82
CA SER A 14 0.18 48.54 -19.74
C SER A 14 -0.37 48.93 -21.12
N PHE A 15 -1.60 48.54 -21.44
CA PHE A 15 -2.48 49.37 -22.25
C PHE A 15 -3.96 49.19 -21.92
N VAL A 16 -4.61 50.29 -21.83
CA VAL A 16 -5.99 50.65 -21.48
C VAL A 16 -6.90 50.60 -22.69
N GLY A 17 -8.19 50.39 -22.49
CA GLY A 17 -9.26 50.90 -23.33
C GLY A 17 -10.17 49.85 -23.91
N ALA A 18 -11.39 49.88 -23.68
CA ALA A 18 -12.59 50.59 -23.89
C ALA A 18 -13.81 49.64 -24.01
N VAL A 19 -14.75 49.89 -23.22
CA VAL A 19 -16.21 49.88 -23.26
C VAL A 19 -16.91 49.70 -24.62
N PHE A 20 -17.95 48.86 -24.63
CA PHE A 20 -19.30 48.94 -25.26
C PHE A 20 -19.78 47.54 -25.64
N CYS A 21 -20.93 47.05 -25.44
CA CYS A 21 -22.32 47.44 -25.29
C CYS A 21 -23.18 46.15 -25.21
N LEU A 22 -24.24 46.27 -24.54
CA LEU A 22 -25.45 45.43 -24.47
C LEU A 22 -25.70 44.36 -25.55
N GLY A 23 -26.09 43.19 -25.11
CA GLY A 23 -26.78 42.20 -25.91
C GLY A 23 -27.24 41.03 -25.03
N ALA A 24 -28.42 41.09 -24.50
CA ALA A 24 -29.04 40.01 -23.77
C ALA A 24 -29.46 38.90 -24.72
N THR A 25 -28.94 37.71 -24.58
CA THR A 25 -29.58 36.48 -25.00
C THR A 25 -29.35 35.41 -23.98
N LYS A 26 -30.43 34.97 -23.39
CA LYS A 26 -30.63 33.87 -22.47
C LYS A 26 -30.36 32.56 -23.18
N THR A 27 -29.34 31.83 -22.82
CA THR A 27 -29.22 30.41 -23.15
C THR A 27 -28.39 29.68 -22.10
N ALA A 28 -29.06 28.76 -21.43
CA ALA A 28 -28.63 27.49 -20.86
C ALA A 28 -27.24 27.43 -20.20
N ASP A 29 -27.29 27.33 -18.92
CA ASP A 29 -26.29 26.83 -18.00
C ASP A 29 -25.90 25.36 -18.35
N PRO A 30 -24.67 25.01 -18.69
CA PRO A 30 -24.25 23.62 -18.58
C PRO A 30 -23.80 23.38 -17.16
N ALA A 31 -24.58 22.60 -16.46
CA ALA A 31 -24.37 22.05 -15.14
C ALA A 31 -22.89 21.80 -14.87
N ALA A 32 -22.38 22.50 -13.86
CA ALA A 32 -21.18 22.14 -13.15
C ALA A 32 -21.33 20.70 -12.65
N ALA A 33 -20.69 19.77 -13.30
CA ALA A 33 -20.50 18.44 -12.81
C ALA A 33 -19.65 18.55 -11.53
N LYS A 34 -20.37 18.65 -10.42
CA LYS A 34 -19.83 18.59 -9.07
C LYS A 34 -19.21 17.21 -8.92
N ALA A 35 -17.89 17.14 -8.99
CA ALA A 35 -17.12 15.97 -8.61
C ALA A 35 -17.38 15.68 -7.13
N THR A 36 -18.45 14.92 -6.88
CA THR A 36 -18.83 14.48 -5.55
C THR A 36 -18.16 13.16 -5.28
N ALA A 37 -17.17 13.24 -4.43
CA ALA A 37 -16.75 12.22 -3.47
C ALA A 37 -15.89 11.04 -3.89
N PRO A 38 -14.83 10.87 -3.12
CA PRO A 38 -14.51 9.56 -2.57
C PRO A 38 -14.64 9.47 -1.04
N LYS A 39 -15.19 10.49 -0.37
CA LYS A 39 -15.19 10.53 1.10
C LYS A 39 -16.19 9.58 1.78
N LYS A 40 -17.26 9.20 1.08
CA LYS A 40 -18.29 8.31 1.62
C LYS A 40 -17.96 6.83 1.45
N GLU A 41 -17.19 6.51 0.42
CA GLU A 41 -16.72 5.15 0.13
C GLU A 41 -15.57 4.73 1.06
N ALA A 42 -14.64 5.63 1.35
CA ALA A 42 -13.58 5.40 2.32
C ALA A 42 -14.10 5.17 3.75
N ALA A 43 -15.18 5.83 4.16
CA ALA A 43 -15.78 5.63 5.47
C ALA A 43 -16.58 4.32 5.57
N LYS A 44 -17.13 3.80 4.47
CA LYS A 44 -17.82 2.51 4.42
C LYS A 44 -16.82 1.34 4.40
N MET A 45 -15.65 1.55 3.82
CA MET A 45 -14.56 0.55 3.82
C MET A 45 -13.96 0.34 5.22
N ALA A 46 -13.89 1.36 6.05
CA ALA A 46 -13.37 1.25 7.42
C ALA A 46 -14.23 0.36 8.33
N ALA A 47 -15.55 0.24 8.07
CA ALA A 47 -16.46 -0.56 8.90
C ALA A 47 -16.45 -2.07 8.57
N THR A 48 -15.85 -2.50 7.44
CA THR A 48 -15.96 -3.89 6.96
C THR A 48 -14.71 -4.37 6.21
N ASN A 49 -13.53 -3.83 6.52
CA ASN A 49 -12.30 -4.26 5.83
C ASN A 49 -12.03 -5.76 6.10
N PRO A 50 -12.21 -6.66 5.11
CA PRO A 50 -12.13 -8.09 5.31
C PRO A 50 -10.72 -8.57 5.70
N HIS A 51 -9.70 -7.74 5.47
CA HIS A 51 -8.33 -8.04 5.84
C HIS A 51 -8.08 -8.00 7.35
N MET A 52 -8.90 -7.27 8.12
CA MET A 52 -8.71 -7.11 9.56
C MET A 52 -9.00 -8.39 10.34
N GLY A 53 -8.30 -8.54 11.47
CA GLY A 53 -8.42 -9.69 12.36
C GLY A 53 -7.17 -10.56 12.41
N THR A 54 -7.32 -11.73 13.03
CA THR A 54 -6.24 -12.70 13.21
C THR A 54 -6.32 -13.80 12.17
N TRP A 55 -5.18 -14.13 11.60
CA TRP A 55 -5.03 -15.11 10.52
C TRP A 55 -4.00 -16.15 10.92
N LYS A 56 -4.36 -17.43 10.89
CA LYS A 56 -3.47 -18.56 11.19
C LYS A 56 -3.08 -19.30 9.92
N LEU A 57 -1.80 -19.60 9.79
CA LEU A 57 -1.28 -20.33 8.64
C LEU A 57 -1.87 -21.72 8.56
N ASN A 58 -2.45 -22.04 7.42
CA ASN A 58 -2.86 -23.40 7.06
C ASN A 58 -1.74 -24.03 6.23
N GLU A 59 -0.86 -24.79 6.88
CA GLU A 59 0.30 -25.40 6.22
C GLU A 59 -0.12 -26.39 5.13
N ALA A 60 -1.21 -27.14 5.34
CA ALA A 60 -1.69 -28.13 4.39
C ALA A 60 -2.13 -27.53 3.04
N LYS A 61 -2.65 -26.28 3.07
CA LYS A 61 -3.07 -25.55 1.89
C LYS A 61 -1.96 -24.63 1.32
N SER A 62 -0.84 -24.52 2.01
CA SER A 62 0.26 -23.61 1.66
C SER A 62 1.34 -24.31 0.84
N LYS A 63 2.04 -23.50 0.01
CA LYS A 63 3.23 -23.94 -0.73
C LYS A 63 4.35 -22.92 -0.44
N ILE A 64 5.07 -23.16 0.65
CA ILE A 64 6.18 -22.34 1.08
C ILE A 64 7.45 -23.16 0.85
N PRO A 65 8.40 -22.69 0.01
CA PRO A 65 9.64 -23.41 -0.26
C PRO A 65 10.43 -23.68 1.03
N ALA A 66 11.14 -24.80 1.06
CA ALA A 66 12.06 -25.11 2.13
C ALA A 66 13.13 -24.00 2.27
N GLY A 67 13.52 -23.70 3.49
CA GLY A 67 14.49 -22.64 3.77
C GLY A 67 13.93 -21.21 3.76
N MET A 68 12.62 -21.05 3.65
CA MET A 68 11.95 -19.76 3.84
C MET A 68 11.30 -19.63 5.22
N ASN A 69 11.21 -18.40 5.68
CA ASN A 69 10.46 -18.10 6.91
C ASN A 69 8.97 -18.41 6.72
N LYS A 70 8.34 -18.94 7.77
CA LYS A 70 6.90 -19.17 7.84
C LYS A 70 6.28 -18.19 8.81
N ASN A 71 5.41 -17.32 8.34
CA ASN A 71 4.58 -16.49 9.21
C ASN A 71 3.39 -17.35 9.68
N MET A 72 3.44 -17.83 10.91
CA MET A 72 2.43 -18.76 11.47
C MET A 72 1.15 -18.01 11.83
N THR A 73 1.27 -16.79 12.33
CA THR A 73 0.15 -15.93 12.70
C THR A 73 0.36 -14.54 12.12
N ALA A 74 -0.69 -13.95 11.58
CA ALA A 74 -0.70 -12.57 11.15
C ALA A 74 -1.93 -11.86 11.71
N VAL A 75 -1.71 -10.75 12.42
CA VAL A 75 -2.77 -9.93 13.01
C VAL A 75 -2.81 -8.60 12.28
N TYR A 76 -3.95 -8.28 11.72
CA TYR A 76 -4.22 -7.01 11.04
C TYR A 76 -5.19 -6.20 11.88
N SER A 77 -4.81 -5.00 12.24
CA SER A 77 -5.66 -4.05 12.95
C SER A 77 -5.59 -2.68 12.29
N GLU A 78 -6.67 -1.94 12.40
CA GLU A 78 -6.75 -0.58 11.89
C GLU A 78 -6.95 0.38 13.07
N MET A 79 -6.18 1.45 13.09
CA MET A 79 -6.29 2.51 14.08
C MET A 79 -6.27 3.86 13.37
N LYS A 80 -7.40 4.54 13.40
CA LYS A 80 -7.61 5.80 12.66
C LYS A 80 -7.38 5.56 11.15
N ASP A 81 -6.33 6.16 10.59
CA ASP A 81 -5.97 6.11 9.18
C ASP A 81 -4.73 5.24 8.90
N LYS A 82 -4.33 4.42 9.87
CA LYS A 82 -3.17 3.52 9.79
C LYS A 82 -3.57 2.08 10.01
N MET A 83 -2.92 1.20 9.30
CA MET A 83 -3.00 -0.23 9.49
C MET A 83 -1.75 -0.70 10.24
N THR A 84 -1.94 -1.60 11.19
CA THR A 84 -0.84 -2.32 11.86
C THR A 84 -0.93 -3.78 11.48
N VAL A 85 0.21 -4.35 11.14
CA VAL A 85 0.34 -5.77 10.80
C VAL A 85 1.41 -6.36 11.72
N THR A 86 1.00 -7.27 12.58
CA THR A 86 1.90 -8.05 13.43
C THR A 86 2.00 -9.45 12.86
N VAL A 87 3.21 -9.95 12.66
CA VAL A 87 3.44 -11.31 12.21
C VAL A 87 4.35 -12.03 13.19
N ASP A 88 3.94 -13.24 13.55
CA ASP A 88 4.68 -14.17 14.38
C ASP A 88 4.88 -15.46 13.59
N GLY A 89 6.07 -16.05 13.69
CA GLY A 89 6.37 -17.25 12.93
C GLY A 89 7.70 -17.87 13.29
N VAL A 90 8.29 -18.55 12.33
CA VAL A 90 9.62 -19.17 12.46
C VAL A 90 10.46 -18.88 11.22
N ASP A 91 11.76 -18.74 11.41
CA ASP A 91 12.72 -18.66 10.30
C ASP A 91 13.03 -20.04 9.70
N LYS A 92 13.96 -20.05 8.74
CA LYS A 92 14.41 -21.29 8.07
C LYS A 92 15.05 -22.32 9.03
N ASP A 93 15.55 -21.88 10.19
CA ASP A 93 16.19 -22.69 11.21
C ASP A 93 15.24 -23.06 12.36
N GLY A 94 13.95 -22.73 12.24
CA GLY A 94 12.92 -22.98 13.25
C GLY A 94 12.93 -21.99 14.43
N LYS A 95 13.77 -20.94 14.38
CA LYS A 95 13.81 -19.91 15.43
C LYS A 95 12.61 -18.98 15.34
N PRO A 96 12.06 -18.53 16.48
CA PRO A 96 10.94 -17.61 16.48
C PRO A 96 11.25 -16.29 15.74
N THR A 97 10.30 -15.86 14.95
CA THR A 97 10.31 -14.53 14.32
C THR A 97 9.12 -13.73 14.79
N HIS A 98 9.36 -12.44 14.99
CA HIS A 98 8.33 -11.45 15.32
C HIS A 98 8.59 -10.17 14.55
N ALA A 99 7.56 -9.59 13.96
CA ALA A 99 7.67 -8.30 13.34
C ALA A 99 6.37 -7.51 13.38
N VAL A 100 6.52 -6.19 13.44
CA VAL A 100 5.42 -5.24 13.42
C VAL A 100 5.67 -4.22 12.32
N TRP A 101 4.72 -4.11 11.43
CA TRP A 101 4.63 -3.06 10.44
C TRP A 101 3.48 -2.12 10.80
N ALA A 102 3.67 -0.80 10.65
CA ALA A 102 2.63 0.19 10.85
C ALA A 102 2.74 1.27 9.77
N GLY A 103 1.67 1.49 9.04
CA GLY A 103 1.64 2.44 7.94
C GLY A 103 0.26 2.61 7.31
N LYS A 104 0.19 3.32 6.20
CA LYS A 104 -1.01 3.43 5.38
C LYS A 104 -0.93 2.45 4.21
N ALA A 105 -2.07 1.95 3.77
CA ALA A 105 -2.14 1.11 2.58
C ALA A 105 -2.18 1.96 1.28
N ASP A 106 -1.26 2.92 1.17
CA ASP A 106 -1.15 3.93 0.11
C ASP A 106 -0.06 3.62 -0.94
N GLY A 107 0.57 2.45 -0.83
CA GLY A 107 1.66 2.02 -1.72
C GLY A 107 3.03 2.57 -1.33
N LYS A 108 3.15 3.41 -0.31
CA LYS A 108 4.44 3.91 0.18
C LYS A 108 5.09 2.89 1.11
N ALA A 109 6.42 2.85 1.11
CA ALA A 109 7.18 2.00 2.00
C ALA A 109 7.24 2.59 3.42
N TYR A 110 6.91 1.76 4.40
CA TYR A 110 7.04 2.06 5.83
C TYR A 110 7.97 1.04 6.48
N LYS A 111 8.72 1.47 7.47
CA LYS A 111 9.65 0.60 8.20
C LYS A 111 8.91 -0.50 8.96
N THR A 112 9.52 -1.67 8.97
CA THR A 112 9.10 -2.80 9.79
C THR A 112 10.05 -2.96 10.95
N LYS A 113 9.53 -3.18 12.14
CA LYS A 113 10.31 -3.52 13.34
C LYS A 113 10.26 -5.02 13.53
N GLY A 114 11.38 -5.62 13.94
CA GLY A 114 11.47 -7.05 14.23
C GLY A 114 12.64 -7.73 13.53
N ASN A 115 12.62 -9.06 13.51
CA ASN A 115 13.71 -9.91 13.04
C ASN A 115 13.41 -10.65 11.72
N LEU A 116 12.79 -9.98 10.76
CA LEU A 116 12.55 -10.53 9.42
C LEU A 116 13.71 -10.28 8.46
N ALA A 117 13.70 -11.00 7.34
CA ALA A 117 14.71 -10.86 6.27
C ALA A 117 14.65 -9.50 5.54
N TRP A 118 13.59 -8.74 5.72
CA TRP A 118 13.35 -7.42 5.13
C TRP A 118 13.10 -6.37 6.23
N ASP A 119 13.26 -5.08 5.92
CA ASP A 119 13.24 -3.97 6.88
C ASP A 119 12.14 -2.94 6.64
N SER A 120 11.50 -3.02 5.49
CA SER A 120 10.39 -2.14 5.13
C SER A 120 9.41 -2.84 4.20
N ALA A 121 8.16 -2.41 4.24
CA ALA A 121 7.13 -2.91 3.35
C ALA A 121 6.18 -1.80 2.92
N SER A 122 5.59 -1.95 1.76
CA SER A 122 4.45 -1.18 1.30
C SER A 122 3.24 -2.07 1.11
N TYR A 123 2.08 -1.53 1.44
CA TYR A 123 0.78 -2.10 1.12
C TYR A 123 0.04 -1.13 0.22
N LYS A 124 -0.58 -1.65 -0.83
CA LYS A 124 -1.40 -0.87 -1.76
C LYS A 124 -2.73 -1.56 -1.93
N VAL A 125 -3.81 -0.83 -1.71
CA VAL A 125 -5.16 -1.32 -1.97
C VAL A 125 -5.36 -1.48 -3.47
N VAL A 126 -5.76 -2.67 -3.91
CA VAL A 126 -6.18 -2.94 -5.29
C VAL A 126 -7.71 -2.93 -5.35
N ASN A 127 -8.34 -3.58 -4.39
CA ASN A 127 -9.78 -3.58 -4.14
C ASN A 127 -10.03 -4.02 -2.69
N ASP A 128 -11.29 -4.10 -2.28
CA ASP A 128 -11.70 -4.41 -0.90
C ASP A 128 -11.12 -5.73 -0.37
N HIS A 129 -10.88 -6.69 -1.24
CA HIS A 129 -10.37 -8.02 -0.90
C HIS A 129 -8.89 -8.23 -1.25
N THR A 130 -8.20 -7.26 -1.84
CA THR A 130 -6.86 -7.48 -2.38
C THR A 130 -5.92 -6.33 -2.07
N TYR A 131 -4.77 -6.66 -1.48
CA TYR A 131 -3.61 -5.78 -1.35
C TYR A 131 -2.45 -6.27 -2.19
N GLU A 132 -1.76 -5.35 -2.85
CA GLU A 132 -0.39 -5.55 -3.31
C GLU A 132 0.57 -5.24 -2.17
N ILE A 133 1.60 -6.09 -2.03
CA ILE A 133 2.60 -5.99 -0.96
C ILE A 133 3.97 -6.00 -1.63
N THR A 134 4.80 -5.02 -1.30
CA THR A 134 6.21 -5.04 -1.68
C THR A 134 7.04 -4.98 -0.41
N THR A 135 7.96 -5.93 -0.23
CA THR A 135 8.93 -5.90 0.87
C THR A 135 10.29 -5.47 0.35
N MET A 136 11.05 -4.77 1.18
CA MET A 136 12.33 -4.20 0.79
C MET A 136 13.39 -4.50 1.86
N LYS A 137 14.64 -4.59 1.41
CA LYS A 137 15.84 -4.70 2.25
C LYS A 137 16.85 -3.66 1.80
N GLY A 138 17.21 -2.74 2.70
CA GLY A 138 18.16 -1.67 2.39
C GLY A 138 17.73 -0.83 1.17
N GLY A 139 16.43 -0.55 1.01
CA GLY A 139 15.87 0.20 -0.12
C GLY A 139 15.72 -0.59 -1.43
N LYS A 140 16.17 -1.85 -1.49
CA LYS A 140 16.00 -2.71 -2.67
C LYS A 140 14.81 -3.63 -2.48
N VAL A 141 14.06 -3.87 -3.56
CA VAL A 141 12.92 -4.81 -3.54
C VAL A 141 13.45 -6.22 -3.22
N PHE A 142 12.94 -6.79 -2.13
CA PHE A 142 13.19 -8.16 -1.71
C PHE A 142 12.13 -9.11 -2.29
N SER A 143 10.86 -8.73 -2.19
CA SER A 143 9.77 -9.51 -2.79
C SER A 143 8.57 -8.63 -3.14
N ASN A 144 7.80 -9.11 -4.11
CA ASN A 144 6.47 -8.62 -4.44
C ASN A 144 5.44 -9.69 -4.15
N GLY A 145 4.27 -9.29 -3.72
CA GLY A 145 3.21 -10.21 -3.38
C GLY A 145 1.82 -9.61 -3.54
N LYS A 146 0.85 -10.51 -3.53
CA LYS A 146 -0.56 -10.17 -3.51
C LYS A 146 -1.24 -10.93 -2.37
N SER A 147 -1.96 -10.20 -1.54
CA SER A 147 -2.78 -10.75 -0.46
C SER A 147 -4.24 -10.62 -0.84
N THR A 148 -4.95 -11.73 -0.91
CA THR A 148 -6.37 -11.76 -1.27
C THR A 148 -7.16 -12.47 -0.18
N VAL A 149 -8.24 -11.86 0.27
CA VAL A 149 -9.22 -12.47 1.17
C VAL A 149 -10.38 -13.00 0.35
N SER A 150 -10.85 -14.20 0.68
CA SER A 150 -12.02 -14.81 0.04
C SER A 150 -13.29 -13.99 0.26
N ALA A 151 -14.29 -14.14 -0.62
CA ALA A 151 -15.54 -13.39 -0.53
C ALA A 151 -16.29 -13.62 0.79
N ASP A 152 -16.16 -14.81 1.37
CA ASP A 152 -16.74 -15.15 2.68
C ASP A 152 -15.93 -14.62 3.87
N GLY A 153 -14.78 -13.98 3.62
CA GLY A 153 -13.91 -13.40 4.64
C GLY A 153 -13.14 -14.42 5.50
N LYS A 154 -13.20 -15.72 5.18
CA LYS A 154 -12.67 -16.79 6.05
C LYS A 154 -11.26 -17.25 5.67
N THR A 155 -10.86 -17.06 4.43
CA THR A 155 -9.55 -17.50 3.92
C THR A 155 -8.78 -16.34 3.33
N ARG A 156 -7.50 -16.28 3.62
CA ARG A 156 -6.56 -15.32 3.08
C ARG A 156 -5.44 -16.03 2.35
N THR A 157 -5.18 -15.68 1.12
CA THR A 157 -4.06 -16.19 0.33
C THR A 157 -3.04 -15.08 0.11
N VAL A 158 -1.78 -15.35 0.44
CA VAL A 158 -0.65 -14.46 0.16
C VAL A 158 0.26 -15.17 -0.84
N ALA A 159 0.25 -14.72 -2.08
CA ALA A 159 1.17 -15.17 -3.11
C ALA A 159 2.33 -14.19 -3.19
N THR A 160 3.57 -14.68 -3.13
CA THR A 160 4.77 -13.84 -3.08
C THR A 160 5.81 -14.40 -4.02
N GLU A 161 6.53 -13.52 -4.71
CA GLU A 161 7.71 -13.85 -5.49
C GLU A 161 8.83 -12.84 -5.22
N GLY A 162 10.06 -13.28 -5.33
CA GLY A 162 11.20 -12.43 -5.04
C GLY A 162 12.53 -13.12 -5.28
N THR A 163 13.58 -12.51 -4.73
CA THR A 163 14.94 -13.06 -4.77
C THR A 163 15.45 -13.20 -3.35
N GLY A 164 15.81 -14.41 -2.97
CA GLY A 164 16.37 -14.71 -1.66
C GLY A 164 17.73 -14.06 -1.43
N ALA A 165 18.21 -14.15 -0.19
CA ALA A 165 19.55 -13.65 0.17
C ALA A 165 20.68 -14.38 -0.58
N ASP A 166 20.42 -15.59 -1.05
CA ASP A 166 21.32 -16.42 -1.87
C ASP A 166 21.28 -16.09 -3.38
N GLY A 167 20.52 -15.04 -3.76
CA GLY A 167 20.34 -14.63 -5.15
C GLY A 167 19.35 -15.48 -5.95
N LYS A 168 18.79 -16.54 -5.37
CA LYS A 168 17.81 -17.40 -6.06
C LYS A 168 16.41 -16.83 -6.04
N LYS A 169 15.72 -16.95 -7.17
CA LYS A 169 14.31 -16.59 -7.26
C LYS A 169 13.45 -17.59 -6.51
N PHE A 170 12.45 -17.09 -5.82
CA PHE A 170 11.45 -17.92 -5.16
C PHE A 170 10.03 -17.50 -5.51
N LYS A 171 9.11 -18.44 -5.37
CA LYS A 171 7.67 -18.20 -5.35
C LYS A 171 7.08 -18.94 -4.16
N SER A 172 6.22 -18.29 -3.40
CA SER A 172 5.51 -18.92 -2.30
C SER A 172 4.02 -18.59 -2.35
N LYS A 173 3.23 -19.49 -1.81
CA LYS A 173 1.80 -19.31 -1.59
C LYS A 173 1.50 -19.71 -0.15
N ALA A 174 1.19 -18.75 0.69
CA ALA A 174 0.73 -18.98 2.05
C ALA A 174 -0.78 -18.80 2.11
N VAL A 175 -1.47 -19.77 2.69
CA VAL A 175 -2.92 -19.76 2.89
C VAL A 175 -3.17 -19.69 4.38
N TYR A 176 -4.04 -18.79 4.78
CA TYR A 176 -4.41 -18.57 6.18
C TYR A 176 -5.92 -18.75 6.34
N ASP A 177 -6.32 -19.34 7.43
CA ASP A 177 -7.70 -19.36 7.88
C ASP A 177 -7.89 -18.28 8.94
N LYS A 178 -9.07 -17.64 8.96
CA LYS A 178 -9.42 -16.63 9.94
C LYS A 178 -9.64 -17.29 11.29
N ALA A 179 -9.02 -16.76 12.36
CA ALA A 179 -9.18 -17.26 13.74
C ALA A 179 -10.36 -16.61 14.43
#